data_aabba1cfdbeed2ad7ac220659392ea62
#
_entry.id   aabba1cfdbeed2ad7ac220659392ea62
#
_cell.length_a   1.000
_cell.length_b   1.000
_cell.length_c   1.000
_cell.angle_alpha   90.00
_cell.angle_beta   90.00
_cell.angle_gamma   90.00
#
_symmetry.space_group_name_H-M   'P 1'
#
loop_
_entity.id
_entity.type
_entity.pdbx_description
1 polymer ?
#
loop_
_entity_poly.entity_id
_entity_poly.type
_entity_poly.pdbx_seq_one_letter_code
_entity_poly.pdbx_strand_id
1 'polypeptide(L)'
;MPKRVTLSIVGVAVVVASLTTMVGGQILPWNNAGMAQGQNQPQTGATAPAPKRDLTGTWDAGGAGIGARGATPAPLTPWGEALGKTHKAGDGIRQSPIEEINDPLSTMGDPEGFPRNLLFELRPFQVVHTPNSVLFLYMFEKRWRVVWTDGRQLPKDPDPRWYGYSIGHWEDDFTFVVNSNGTDERTWLDNAGNPHSSELKVEERYHRVNQNLLELTVTLDDPKAYTKPWIARNKLPLRLMPPNTDLMEMIPSATEAAAYKKVFAAPGK
;
A
#
# COMPACT_ATOMS: atom_id res chain seq x y z
N MET A 1 -36.43 -46.42 -63.06
CA MET A 1 -36.76 -45.25 -62.20
C MET A 1 -35.86 -45.31 -60.97
N PRO A 2 -34.86 -44.45 -60.81
CA PRO A 2 -34.03 -44.47 -59.62
C PRO A 2 -34.61 -43.54 -58.56
N LYS A 3 -34.72 -44.05 -57.34
CA LYS A 3 -35.14 -43.28 -56.15
C LYS A 3 -34.01 -42.32 -55.68
N ARG A 4 -34.28 -41.06 -55.64
CA ARG A 4 -33.40 -40.04 -55.08
C ARG A 4 -33.40 -40.17 -53.55
N VAL A 5 -32.21 -40.35 -52.98
CA VAL A 5 -31.97 -40.24 -51.53
C VAL A 5 -31.59 -38.80 -51.24
N THR A 6 -32.48 -38.08 -50.59
CA THR A 6 -32.18 -36.74 -50.03
C THR A 6 -31.54 -36.92 -48.66
N LEU A 7 -30.26 -36.72 -48.56
CA LEU A 7 -29.54 -36.72 -47.28
C LEU A 7 -29.67 -35.32 -46.66
N SER A 8 -30.34 -35.23 -45.54
CA SER A 8 -30.56 -34.00 -44.83
C SER A 8 -29.27 -33.53 -44.15
N ILE A 9 -28.71 -32.39 -44.61
CA ILE A 9 -27.60 -31.68 -43.96
C ILE A 9 -28.17 -30.79 -42.83
N VAL A 10 -28.61 -31.39 -41.74
CA VAL A 10 -29.08 -30.64 -40.54
C VAL A 10 -28.28 -31.04 -39.27
N GLY A 11 -27.45 -32.08 -39.37
CA GLY A 11 -26.75 -32.61 -38.19
C GLY A 11 -25.40 -31.99 -37.83
N VAL A 12 -24.79 -31.14 -38.71
CA VAL A 12 -23.42 -30.68 -38.55
C VAL A 12 -23.32 -29.27 -37.95
N ALA A 13 -24.40 -28.46 -38.05
CA ALA A 13 -24.36 -27.10 -37.54
C ALA A 13 -24.54 -26.97 -36.02
N VAL A 14 -25.06 -28.00 -35.33
CA VAL A 14 -25.32 -27.95 -33.88
C VAL A 14 -24.08 -28.36 -33.05
N VAL A 15 -23.18 -29.15 -33.64
CA VAL A 15 -21.98 -29.62 -32.93
C VAL A 15 -20.84 -28.56 -32.91
N VAL A 16 -20.84 -27.64 -33.90
CA VAL A 16 -19.83 -26.58 -33.95
C VAL A 16 -20.16 -25.41 -33.02
N ALA A 17 -21.46 -25.18 -32.75
CA ALA A 17 -21.88 -24.10 -31.84
C ALA A 17 -21.68 -24.44 -30.35
N SER A 18 -21.62 -25.70 -29.97
CA SER A 18 -21.39 -26.11 -28.60
C SER A 18 -19.90 -26.23 -28.19
N LEU A 19 -18.99 -26.20 -29.16
CA LEU A 19 -17.55 -26.22 -28.90
C LEU A 19 -16.93 -24.82 -28.76
N THR A 20 -17.64 -23.76 -29.15
CA THR A 20 -17.15 -22.37 -29.03
C THR A 20 -17.51 -21.72 -27.70
N THR A 21 -18.33 -22.34 -26.85
CA THR A 21 -18.68 -21.80 -25.53
C THR A 21 -17.83 -22.36 -24.38
N MET A 22 -16.92 -23.30 -24.63
CA MET A 22 -16.04 -23.87 -23.60
C MET A 22 -14.60 -23.34 -23.64
N VAL A 23 -14.28 -22.34 -24.46
CA VAL A 23 -12.95 -21.71 -24.49
C VAL A 23 -12.95 -20.36 -23.80
N GLY A 24 -14.02 -20.03 -23.07
CA GLY A 24 -14.14 -18.75 -22.33
C GLY A 24 -13.73 -18.79 -20.86
N GLY A 25 -13.14 -19.86 -20.40
CA GLY A 25 -12.40 -19.85 -19.15
C GLY A 25 -11.05 -19.16 -19.38
N GLN A 26 -11.03 -17.85 -19.52
CA GLN A 26 -9.79 -17.11 -19.44
C GLN A 26 -9.24 -17.33 -18.05
N ILE A 27 -8.24 -18.19 -17.92
CA ILE A 27 -7.30 -18.13 -16.82
C ILE A 27 -6.66 -16.77 -16.97
N LEU A 28 -7.12 -15.79 -16.18
CA LEU A 28 -6.48 -14.49 -16.12
C LEU A 28 -5.01 -14.74 -15.79
N PRO A 29 -4.06 -14.23 -16.61
CA PRO A 29 -2.66 -14.36 -16.28
C PRO A 29 -2.44 -13.79 -14.89
N TRP A 30 -1.75 -14.51 -14.02
CA TRP A 30 -1.39 -14.09 -12.67
C TRP A 30 -0.89 -12.64 -12.60
N ASN A 31 -0.23 -12.21 -13.68
CA ASN A 31 0.52 -10.95 -13.76
C ASN A 31 -0.34 -9.69 -13.98
N ASN A 32 -1.62 -9.80 -14.27
CA ASN A 32 -2.45 -8.63 -14.63
C ASN A 32 -3.65 -8.41 -13.71
N ALA A 33 -3.92 -9.29 -12.76
CA ALA A 33 -5.12 -9.19 -11.93
C ALA A 33 -5.10 -7.99 -10.97
N GLY A 34 -3.92 -7.51 -10.54
CA GLY A 34 -3.79 -6.43 -9.57
C GLY A 34 -3.61 -5.03 -10.14
N MET A 35 -3.08 -4.88 -11.35
CA MET A 35 -2.64 -3.55 -11.85
C MET A 35 -3.56 -2.91 -12.91
N ALA A 36 -4.25 -3.71 -13.72
CA ALA A 36 -4.96 -3.17 -14.89
C ALA A 36 -6.47 -2.93 -14.70
N GLN A 37 -7.11 -3.56 -13.75
CA GLN A 37 -8.58 -3.52 -13.62
C GLN A 37 -9.12 -2.62 -12.50
N GLY A 38 -8.28 -2.20 -11.54
CA GLY A 38 -8.70 -1.34 -10.43
C GLY A 38 -8.89 0.13 -10.79
N GLN A 39 -8.33 0.59 -11.90
CA GLN A 39 -8.23 2.03 -12.15
C GLN A 39 -9.42 2.66 -12.88
N ASN A 40 -10.32 1.92 -13.54
CA ASN A 40 -11.31 2.54 -14.44
C ASN A 40 -12.70 1.88 -14.50
N GLN A 41 -13.15 1.11 -13.56
CA GLN A 41 -14.58 0.78 -13.52
C GLN A 41 -15.30 1.73 -12.56
N PRO A 42 -16.10 2.69 -13.05
CA PRO A 42 -17.08 3.34 -12.21
C PRO A 42 -18.03 2.25 -11.73
N GLN A 43 -18.09 2.03 -10.43
CA GLN A 43 -19.14 1.20 -9.85
C GLN A 43 -20.47 1.95 -10.03
N THR A 44 -21.18 1.65 -11.09
CA THR A 44 -22.47 2.27 -11.47
C THR A 44 -23.66 1.63 -10.74
N GLY A 45 -23.49 1.20 -9.50
CA GLY A 45 -24.55 0.72 -8.63
C GLY A 45 -24.65 1.54 -7.35
N ALA A 46 -25.81 1.62 -6.75
CA ALA A 46 -25.94 2.18 -5.40
C ALA A 46 -24.96 1.45 -4.47
N THR A 47 -24.04 2.21 -3.88
CA THR A 47 -23.01 1.63 -3.02
C THR A 47 -23.67 1.12 -1.75
N ALA A 48 -23.49 -0.16 -1.44
CA ALA A 48 -24.01 -0.74 -0.19
C ALA A 48 -23.44 0.00 1.03
N PRO A 49 -24.20 0.06 2.15
CA PRO A 49 -23.73 0.69 3.37
C PRO A 49 -22.45 0.02 3.89
N ALA A 50 -21.70 0.75 4.70
CA ALA A 50 -20.50 0.24 5.35
C ALA A 50 -20.85 -0.93 6.30
N PRO A 51 -20.12 -2.04 6.28
CA PRO A 51 -20.21 -3.03 7.33
C PRO A 51 -19.65 -2.47 8.64
N LYS A 52 -20.27 -2.82 9.75
CA LYS A 52 -19.86 -2.37 11.08
C LYS A 52 -18.61 -3.13 11.55
N ARG A 53 -17.64 -2.39 12.08
CA ARG A 53 -16.41 -2.91 12.68
C ARG A 53 -15.70 -3.95 11.81
N ASP A 54 -15.67 -3.68 10.51
CA ASP A 54 -15.06 -4.58 9.53
C ASP A 54 -14.27 -3.79 8.48
N LEU A 55 -12.96 -4.06 8.41
CA LEU A 55 -12.04 -3.56 7.39
C LEU A 55 -11.63 -4.66 6.41
N THR A 56 -12.19 -5.87 6.54
CA THR A 56 -11.80 -7.01 5.70
C THR A 56 -11.87 -6.67 4.21
N GLY A 57 -10.85 -7.06 3.49
CA GLY A 57 -10.76 -6.88 2.05
C GLY A 57 -9.38 -6.48 1.57
N THR A 58 -9.24 -6.41 0.26
CA THR A 58 -8.03 -5.89 -0.40
C THR A 58 -8.32 -4.46 -0.84
N TRP A 59 -7.47 -3.54 -0.44
CA TRP A 59 -7.64 -2.10 -0.60
C TRP A 59 -6.54 -1.51 -1.47
N ASP A 60 -6.89 -0.53 -2.30
CA ASP A 60 -5.94 0.19 -3.16
C ASP A 60 -6.18 1.70 -3.12
N ALA A 61 -5.11 2.45 -2.92
CA ALA A 61 -5.09 3.91 -3.02
C ALA A 61 -4.85 4.41 -4.46
N GLY A 62 -4.53 3.49 -5.39
CA GLY A 62 -4.12 3.84 -6.74
C GLY A 62 -2.89 4.76 -6.74
N GLY A 63 -2.80 5.62 -7.74
CA GLY A 63 -1.69 6.57 -7.85
C GLY A 63 -1.55 7.55 -6.67
N ALA A 64 -2.59 7.73 -5.86
CA ALA A 64 -2.55 8.59 -4.67
C ALA A 64 -1.76 7.98 -3.51
N GLY A 65 -1.55 6.65 -3.52
CA GLY A 65 -0.71 5.95 -2.53
C GLY A 65 0.79 6.14 -2.77
N ILE A 66 1.18 6.57 -3.97
CA ILE A 66 2.57 6.58 -4.42
C ILE A 66 3.11 8.01 -4.47
N GLY A 67 4.30 8.20 -3.89
CA GLY A 67 5.04 9.45 -3.92
C GLY A 67 4.59 10.50 -2.91
N ALA A 68 5.45 11.47 -2.68
CA ALA A 68 5.24 12.60 -1.76
C ALA A 68 4.54 13.81 -2.43
N ARG A 69 3.92 13.61 -3.60
CA ARG A 69 3.33 14.69 -4.39
C ARG A 69 2.19 15.37 -3.66
N GLY A 70 2.27 16.69 -3.54
CA GLY A 70 1.22 17.52 -2.92
C GLY A 70 1.16 17.46 -1.40
N ALA A 71 2.12 16.84 -0.74
CA ALA A 71 2.24 16.90 0.70
C ALA A 71 2.48 18.36 1.14
N THR A 72 1.71 18.82 2.14
CA THR A 72 2.01 20.07 2.85
C THR A 72 3.42 19.93 3.42
N PRO A 73 4.30 20.96 3.26
CA PRO A 73 5.63 20.90 3.84
C PRO A 73 5.56 20.51 5.32
N ALA A 74 6.38 19.54 5.70
CA ALA A 74 6.44 19.06 7.08
C ALA A 74 6.91 20.22 8.00
N PRO A 75 6.28 20.41 9.17
CA PRO A 75 6.63 21.49 10.10
C PRO A 75 7.88 21.14 10.91
N LEU A 76 9.02 21.04 10.26
CA LEU A 76 10.27 20.55 10.87
C LEU A 76 10.80 21.47 11.98
N THR A 77 11.40 20.86 12.99
CA THR A 77 12.27 21.55 13.96
C THR A 77 13.63 21.84 13.32
N PRO A 78 14.50 22.66 13.94
CA PRO A 78 15.89 22.82 13.49
C PRO A 78 16.67 21.50 13.40
N TRP A 79 16.42 20.56 14.32
CA TRP A 79 17.00 19.20 14.27
C TRP A 79 16.48 18.39 13.07
N GLY A 80 15.16 18.37 12.88
CA GLY A 80 14.55 17.70 11.74
C GLY A 80 15.00 18.27 10.39
N GLU A 81 15.12 19.59 10.31
CA GLU A 81 15.65 20.27 9.12
C GLU A 81 17.12 19.91 8.85
N ALA A 82 17.96 19.91 9.89
CA ALA A 82 19.37 19.54 9.76
C ALA A 82 19.53 18.09 9.29
N LEU A 83 18.78 17.16 9.88
CA LEU A 83 18.81 15.75 9.47
C LEU A 83 18.26 15.59 8.05
N GLY A 84 17.12 16.21 7.72
CA GLY A 84 16.52 16.15 6.40
C GLY A 84 17.42 16.68 5.28
N LYS A 85 18.34 17.62 5.57
CA LYS A 85 19.35 18.10 4.61
C LYS A 85 20.41 17.05 4.25
N THR A 86 20.64 16.07 5.12
CA THR A 86 21.56 14.94 4.83
C THR A 86 20.91 13.89 3.95
N HIS A 87 19.58 13.87 3.86
CA HIS A 87 18.82 12.97 3.02
C HIS A 87 18.83 13.49 1.58
N LYS A 88 19.50 12.77 0.70
CA LYS A 88 19.52 13.01 -0.74
C LYS A 88 18.32 12.31 -1.37
N ALA A 89 17.19 13.00 -1.33
CA ALA A 89 15.89 12.45 -1.67
C ALA A 89 15.68 12.28 -3.18
N GLY A 90 14.89 11.29 -3.57
CA GLY A 90 14.52 11.06 -4.97
C GLY A 90 13.34 11.89 -5.46
N ASP A 91 12.61 12.58 -4.54
CA ASP A 91 11.41 13.36 -4.88
C ASP A 91 11.21 14.53 -3.87
N GLY A 92 10.19 15.35 -4.14
CA GLY A 92 9.80 16.47 -3.27
C GLY A 92 10.73 17.67 -3.34
N ILE A 93 10.60 18.55 -2.33
CA ILE A 93 11.29 19.85 -2.31
C ILE A 93 12.82 19.77 -2.10
N ARG A 94 13.31 18.59 -1.70
CA ARG A 94 14.73 18.31 -1.49
C ARG A 94 15.29 17.34 -2.54
N GLN A 95 14.61 17.20 -3.67
CA GLN A 95 15.04 16.28 -4.73
C GLN A 95 16.50 16.54 -5.12
N SER A 96 17.28 15.46 -5.09
CA SER A 96 18.69 15.44 -5.47
C SER A 96 18.88 14.84 -6.86
N PRO A 97 20.01 15.12 -7.53
CA PRO A 97 20.42 14.36 -8.70
C PRO A 97 20.44 12.86 -8.39
N ILE A 98 20.09 12.05 -9.39
CA ILE A 98 19.87 10.62 -9.19
C ILE A 98 21.13 9.88 -8.69
N GLU A 99 22.29 10.34 -9.09
CA GLU A 99 23.60 9.83 -8.68
C GLU A 99 23.97 10.15 -7.22
N GLU A 100 23.32 11.16 -6.62
CA GLU A 100 23.52 11.57 -5.23
C GLU A 100 22.53 10.94 -4.26
N ILE A 101 21.46 10.31 -4.77
CA ILE A 101 20.41 9.74 -3.91
C ILE A 101 21.04 8.73 -2.93
N ASN A 102 20.75 8.93 -1.64
CA ASN A 102 21.25 8.06 -0.56
C ASN A 102 20.14 7.39 0.23
N ASP A 103 18.94 7.31 -0.32
CA ASP A 103 17.81 6.63 0.29
C ASP A 103 18.14 5.15 0.59
N PRO A 104 18.09 4.70 1.86
CA PRO A 104 18.46 3.34 2.24
C PRO A 104 17.64 2.25 1.53
N LEU A 105 16.35 2.50 1.27
CA LEU A 105 15.50 1.56 0.54
C LEU A 105 16.07 1.28 -0.85
N SER A 106 16.39 2.31 -1.62
CA SER A 106 16.86 2.17 -3.00
C SER A 106 18.35 1.86 -3.12
N THR A 107 19.16 2.30 -2.16
CA THR A 107 20.63 2.20 -2.26
C THR A 107 21.22 1.02 -1.51
N MET A 108 20.54 0.52 -0.48
CA MET A 108 21.02 -0.60 0.35
C MET A 108 20.07 -1.79 0.33
N GLY A 109 18.83 -1.61 -0.13
CA GLY A 109 17.79 -2.64 -0.03
C GLY A 109 17.29 -2.82 1.40
N ASP A 110 17.40 -1.77 2.22
CA ASP A 110 16.81 -1.77 3.57
C ASP A 110 15.28 -1.86 3.45
N PRO A 111 14.61 -2.43 4.45
CA PRO A 111 13.15 -2.42 4.48
C PRO A 111 12.58 -1.01 4.36
N GLU A 112 11.46 -0.89 3.64
CA GLU A 112 10.73 0.38 3.55
C GLU A 112 10.36 0.92 4.93
N GLY A 113 9.92 0.02 5.80
CA GLY A 113 9.56 0.32 7.17
C GLY A 113 8.22 1.05 7.31
N PHE A 114 7.88 1.32 8.57
CA PHE A 114 6.67 2.03 8.95
C PHE A 114 7.04 3.37 9.62
N PRO A 115 6.33 4.46 9.33
CA PRO A 115 5.10 4.58 8.53
C PRO A 115 5.31 4.82 7.03
N ARG A 116 6.51 4.71 6.51
CA ARG A 116 6.84 4.99 5.11
C ARG A 116 5.93 4.22 4.15
N ASN A 117 5.66 2.95 4.44
CA ASN A 117 4.75 2.11 3.65
C ASN A 117 3.31 2.66 3.52
N LEU A 118 2.91 3.64 4.35
CA LEU A 118 1.64 4.37 4.23
C LEU A 118 1.81 5.72 3.53
N LEU A 119 3.02 6.27 3.54
CA LEU A 119 3.29 7.63 3.08
C LEU A 119 3.91 7.69 1.70
N PHE A 120 4.57 6.63 1.25
CA PHE A 120 5.25 6.60 -0.05
C PHE A 120 4.74 5.49 -0.96
N GLU A 121 5.08 4.23 -0.71
CA GLU A 121 4.76 3.09 -1.59
C GLU A 121 3.51 2.33 -1.12
N LEU A 122 2.46 3.05 -0.74
CA LEU A 122 1.20 2.40 -0.37
C LEU A 122 0.57 1.74 -1.61
N ARG A 123 1.00 0.53 -1.86
CA ARG A 123 0.46 -0.38 -2.86
C ARG A 123 -0.76 -1.10 -2.30
N PRO A 124 -1.49 -1.87 -3.10
CA PRO A 124 -2.58 -2.69 -2.59
C PRO A 124 -2.18 -3.49 -1.35
N PHE A 125 -3.07 -3.55 -0.40
CA PHE A 125 -2.89 -4.33 0.83
C PHE A 125 -4.19 -5.01 1.25
N GLN A 126 -4.06 -6.15 1.90
CA GLN A 126 -5.19 -6.91 2.42
C GLN A 126 -5.31 -6.72 3.93
N VAL A 127 -6.54 -6.56 4.41
CA VAL A 127 -6.86 -6.52 5.83
C VAL A 127 -7.60 -7.79 6.22
N VAL A 128 -7.13 -8.43 7.29
CA VAL A 128 -7.71 -9.65 7.84
C VAL A 128 -7.92 -9.47 9.35
N HIS A 129 -9.14 -9.69 9.82
CA HIS A 129 -9.46 -9.70 11.24
C HIS A 129 -9.21 -11.09 11.84
N THR A 130 -8.64 -11.09 13.04
CA THR A 130 -8.54 -12.27 13.92
C THR A 130 -9.26 -11.95 15.26
N PRO A 131 -9.45 -12.91 16.17
CA PRO A 131 -10.13 -12.63 17.44
C PRO A 131 -9.49 -11.54 18.31
N ASN A 132 -8.18 -11.32 18.19
CA ASN A 132 -7.42 -10.41 19.06
C ASN A 132 -6.43 -9.51 18.32
N SER A 133 -6.50 -9.46 16.99
CA SER A 133 -5.66 -8.59 16.17
C SER A 133 -6.27 -8.32 14.80
N VAL A 134 -5.78 -7.28 14.14
CA VAL A 134 -5.99 -7.01 12.72
C VAL A 134 -4.65 -7.11 12.01
N LEU A 135 -4.62 -7.89 10.91
CA LEU A 135 -3.43 -8.09 10.09
C LEU A 135 -3.53 -7.21 8.85
N PHE A 136 -2.48 -6.46 8.58
CA PHE A 136 -2.28 -5.72 7.34
C PHE A 136 -1.22 -6.43 6.52
N LEU A 137 -1.59 -6.98 5.37
CA LEU A 137 -0.73 -7.74 4.46
C LEU A 137 -0.42 -6.85 3.26
N TYR A 138 0.80 -6.34 3.15
CA TYR A 138 1.20 -5.38 2.12
C TYR A 138 1.75 -6.10 0.88
N MET A 139 1.41 -5.59 -0.30
CA MET A 139 1.96 -6.05 -1.58
C MET A 139 3.46 -5.74 -1.67
N PHE A 140 3.84 -4.49 -1.36
CA PHE A 140 5.23 -4.09 -1.37
C PHE A 140 6.00 -4.79 -0.26
N GLU A 141 7.16 -5.35 -0.56
CA GLU A 141 8.01 -6.17 0.31
C GLU A 141 7.38 -7.48 0.82
N LYS A 142 6.11 -7.80 0.48
CA LYS A 142 5.38 -8.96 1.06
C LYS A 142 5.42 -8.97 2.59
N ARG A 143 5.34 -7.82 3.21
CA ARG A 143 5.36 -7.66 4.66
C ARG A 143 3.95 -7.72 5.23
N TRP A 144 3.90 -8.03 6.50
CA TRP A 144 2.67 -7.92 7.28
C TRP A 144 2.93 -7.14 8.55
N ARG A 145 1.89 -6.50 9.03
CA ARG A 145 1.87 -5.82 10.31
C ARG A 145 0.72 -6.35 11.15
N VAL A 146 1.02 -6.65 12.42
CA VAL A 146 0.03 -7.09 13.41
C VAL A 146 -0.38 -5.88 14.25
N VAL A 147 -1.65 -5.53 14.22
CA VAL A 147 -2.25 -4.52 15.09
C VAL A 147 -3.05 -5.25 16.17
N TRP A 148 -2.59 -5.19 17.40
CA TRP A 148 -3.22 -5.90 18.50
C TRP A 148 -4.48 -5.19 18.99
N THR A 149 -5.56 -5.94 19.22
CA THR A 149 -6.87 -5.44 19.66
C THR A 149 -7.33 -6.07 20.98
N ASP A 150 -6.42 -6.69 21.70
CA ASP A 150 -6.65 -7.40 22.96
C ASP A 150 -6.56 -6.52 24.22
N GLY A 151 -6.47 -5.20 24.04
CA GLY A 151 -6.41 -4.23 25.15
C GLY A 151 -5.02 -4.00 25.73
N ARG A 152 -3.97 -4.62 25.15
CA ARG A 152 -2.60 -4.33 25.58
C ARG A 152 -2.22 -2.87 25.33
N GLN A 153 -1.16 -2.41 26.00
CA GLN A 153 -0.59 -1.07 25.78
C GLN A 153 0.65 -1.15 24.91
N LEU A 154 0.95 -0.04 24.24
CA LEU A 154 2.25 0.12 23.57
C LEU A 154 3.39 0.08 24.59
N PRO A 155 4.57 -0.47 24.24
CA PRO A 155 5.74 -0.42 25.12
C PRO A 155 6.15 1.03 25.36
N LYS A 156 6.58 1.34 26.61
CA LYS A 156 7.03 2.69 26.99
C LYS A 156 8.43 3.00 26.47
N ASP A 157 9.28 1.98 26.42
CA ASP A 157 10.65 2.05 25.93
C ASP A 157 10.87 0.88 24.95
N PRO A 158 10.42 1.06 23.68
CA PRO A 158 10.44 0.00 22.69
C PRO A 158 11.82 -0.19 22.09
N ASP A 159 12.26 -1.45 21.96
CA ASP A 159 13.36 -1.76 21.05
C ASP A 159 12.96 -1.39 19.63
N PRO A 160 13.80 -0.68 18.85
CA PRO A 160 13.48 -0.26 17.49
C PRO A 160 13.16 -1.45 16.57
N ARG A 161 12.09 -1.32 15.77
CA ARG A 161 11.68 -2.29 14.74
C ARG A 161 11.34 -1.58 13.45
N TRP A 162 11.61 -2.21 12.33
CA TRP A 162 11.23 -1.67 11.00
C TRP A 162 9.75 -1.29 10.88
N TYR A 163 8.86 -2.05 11.53
CA TYR A 163 7.41 -1.82 11.52
C TYR A 163 6.84 -1.46 12.90
N GLY A 164 7.72 -1.20 13.89
CA GLY A 164 7.33 -0.77 15.22
C GLY A 164 6.40 -1.74 15.96
N TYR A 165 5.62 -1.19 16.88
CA TYR A 165 4.58 -1.86 17.66
C TYR A 165 3.25 -1.16 17.41
N SER A 166 2.17 -1.91 17.25
CA SER A 166 0.86 -1.36 16.91
C SER A 166 -0.25 -1.97 17.75
N ILE A 167 -1.10 -1.10 18.27
CA ILE A 167 -2.37 -1.46 18.92
C ILE A 167 -3.52 -0.76 18.23
N GLY A 168 -4.70 -1.34 18.25
CA GLY A 168 -5.88 -0.76 17.62
C GLY A 168 -7.16 -0.97 18.40
N HIS A 169 -8.11 -0.10 18.15
CA HIS A 169 -9.46 -0.20 18.70
C HIS A 169 -10.48 0.44 17.77
N TRP A 170 -11.71 0.04 17.90
CA TRP A 170 -12.84 0.69 17.25
C TRP A 170 -13.29 1.89 18.08
N GLU A 171 -13.19 3.10 17.52
CA GLU A 171 -13.71 4.32 18.13
C GLU A 171 -15.25 4.37 18.03
N ASP A 172 -15.76 3.94 16.88
CA ASP A 172 -17.18 3.77 16.58
C ASP A 172 -17.41 2.53 15.69
N ASP A 173 -18.61 2.39 15.10
CA ASP A 173 -18.92 1.24 14.22
C ASP A 173 -18.18 1.26 12.90
N PHE A 174 -17.58 2.39 12.50
CA PHE A 174 -16.99 2.58 11.16
C PHE A 174 -15.57 3.13 11.18
N THR A 175 -15.05 3.51 12.34
CA THR A 175 -13.71 4.10 12.49
C THR A 175 -12.82 3.22 13.36
N PHE A 176 -11.80 2.64 12.75
CA PHE A 176 -10.75 1.88 13.43
C PHE A 176 -9.52 2.77 13.61
N VAL A 177 -9.06 2.93 14.83
CA VAL A 177 -7.89 3.73 15.18
C VAL A 177 -6.74 2.82 15.55
N VAL A 178 -5.57 3.10 14.97
CA VAL A 178 -4.32 2.40 15.26
C VAL A 178 -3.32 3.38 15.82
N ASN A 179 -2.69 3.02 16.94
CA ASN A 179 -1.57 3.77 17.52
C ASN A 179 -0.31 2.92 17.45
N SER A 180 0.81 3.54 17.05
CA SER A 180 2.09 2.86 16.87
C SER A 180 3.25 3.69 17.41
N ASN A 181 4.32 2.98 17.87
CA ASN A 181 5.58 3.56 18.29
C ASN A 181 6.75 2.58 18.03
N GLY A 182 7.97 2.98 18.39
CA GLY A 182 9.15 2.11 18.32
C GLY A 182 9.59 1.75 16.92
N THR A 183 9.40 2.67 15.97
CA THR A 183 9.91 2.53 14.60
C THR A 183 11.41 2.82 14.55
N ASP A 184 12.11 2.15 13.63
CA ASP A 184 13.54 2.32 13.43
C ASP A 184 13.84 3.62 12.71
N GLU A 185 14.58 4.53 13.31
CA GLU A 185 14.90 5.86 12.77
C GLU A 185 15.84 5.84 11.55
N ARG A 186 16.35 4.68 11.15
CA ARG A 186 17.06 4.52 9.86
C ARG A 186 16.12 4.60 8.66
N THR A 187 14.82 4.38 8.86
CA THR A 187 13.83 4.58 7.80
C THR A 187 13.57 6.06 7.58
N TRP A 188 13.24 6.42 6.35
CA TRP A 188 12.67 7.73 6.08
C TRP A 188 11.15 7.66 6.15
N LEU A 189 10.48 8.79 6.34
CA LEU A 189 9.01 8.81 6.31
C LEU A 189 8.44 8.68 4.90
N ASP A 190 9.20 9.13 3.90
CA ASP A 190 8.80 9.15 2.49
C ASP A 190 10.01 9.28 1.56
N ASN A 191 9.78 9.32 0.27
CA ASN A 191 10.83 9.53 -0.73
C ASN A 191 11.24 11.00 -0.90
N ALA A 192 10.62 11.94 -0.17
CA ALA A 192 11.05 13.34 -0.06
C ALA A 192 12.10 13.56 1.03
N GLY A 193 12.50 12.50 1.73
CA GLY A 193 13.55 12.52 2.75
C GLY A 193 13.11 13.16 4.06
N ASN A 194 11.82 13.13 4.39
CA ASN A 194 11.35 13.58 5.70
C ASN A 194 11.87 12.63 6.78
N PRO A 195 12.60 13.15 7.80
CA PRO A 195 13.17 12.33 8.86
C PRO A 195 12.17 12.06 9.97
N HIS A 196 12.50 11.11 10.84
CA HIS A 196 11.88 10.95 12.14
C HIS A 196 12.92 10.54 13.18
N SER A 197 12.53 10.60 14.45
CA SER A 197 13.33 10.12 15.57
C SER A 197 12.69 8.89 16.21
N SER A 198 13.40 8.33 17.21
CA SER A 198 12.86 7.25 18.07
C SER A 198 11.64 7.68 18.90
N GLU A 199 11.35 8.99 19.00
CA GLU A 199 10.19 9.51 19.73
C GLU A 199 8.91 9.48 18.90
N LEU A 200 8.99 9.09 17.62
CA LEU A 200 7.86 9.07 16.70
C LEU A 200 6.70 8.22 17.24
N LYS A 201 5.53 8.83 17.28
CA LYS A 201 4.23 8.19 17.46
C LYS A 201 3.39 8.40 16.21
N VAL A 202 2.68 7.37 15.82
CA VAL A 202 1.82 7.40 14.63
C VAL A 202 0.40 7.04 15.04
N GLU A 203 -0.56 7.87 14.63
CA GLU A 203 -1.98 7.53 14.67
C GLU A 203 -2.48 7.35 13.24
N GLU A 204 -3.14 6.23 13.00
CA GLU A 204 -3.86 5.94 11.76
C GLU A 204 -5.34 5.84 12.07
N ARG A 205 -6.16 6.45 11.22
CA ARG A 205 -7.61 6.39 11.31
C ARG A 205 -8.16 5.84 10.01
N TYR A 206 -8.73 4.66 10.08
CA TYR A 206 -9.39 3.98 8.96
C TYR A 206 -10.89 4.16 9.11
N HIS A 207 -11.47 5.07 8.33
CA HIS A 207 -12.90 5.33 8.35
C HIS A 207 -13.61 4.65 7.17
N ARG A 208 -14.48 3.69 7.45
CA ARG A 208 -15.26 2.97 6.45
C ARG A 208 -16.46 3.81 6.02
N VAL A 209 -16.35 4.48 4.86
CA VAL A 209 -17.40 5.36 4.34
C VAL A 209 -18.60 4.56 3.81
N ASN A 210 -18.32 3.45 3.10
CA ASN A 210 -19.32 2.54 2.55
C ASN A 210 -18.69 1.17 2.26
N GLN A 211 -19.44 0.27 1.61
CA GLN A 211 -18.94 -1.08 1.27
C GLN A 211 -17.59 -1.05 0.52
N ASN A 212 -17.37 -0.07 -0.36
CA ASN A 212 -16.28 -0.06 -1.31
C ASN A 212 -15.27 1.08 -1.10
N LEU A 213 -15.44 1.88 -0.05
CA LEU A 213 -14.60 3.04 0.23
C LEU A 213 -14.20 3.08 1.70
N LEU A 214 -12.90 3.16 1.92
CA LEU A 214 -12.23 3.39 3.18
C LEU A 214 -11.41 4.68 3.05
N GLU A 215 -11.42 5.55 4.04
CA GLU A 215 -10.57 6.75 4.12
C GLU A 215 -9.48 6.53 5.16
N LEU A 216 -8.23 6.79 4.79
CA LEU A 216 -7.08 6.72 5.68
C LEU A 216 -6.57 8.11 6.01
N THR A 217 -6.51 8.43 7.31
CA THR A 217 -5.78 9.59 7.83
C THR A 217 -4.58 9.10 8.65
N VAL A 218 -3.41 9.68 8.41
CA VAL A 218 -2.17 9.36 9.15
C VAL A 218 -1.63 10.64 9.77
N THR A 219 -1.53 10.62 11.10
CA THR A 219 -0.97 11.72 11.90
C THR A 219 0.34 11.24 12.54
N LEU A 220 1.37 12.05 12.41
CA LEU A 220 2.70 11.86 12.97
C LEU A 220 2.92 12.82 14.12
N ASP A 221 3.34 12.32 15.28
CA ASP A 221 3.74 13.11 16.44
C ASP A 221 5.15 12.72 16.84
N ASP A 222 6.10 13.59 16.53
CA ASP A 222 7.52 13.44 16.83
C ASP A 222 8.07 14.81 17.24
N PRO A 223 8.05 15.15 18.53
CA PRO A 223 8.41 16.50 18.99
C PRO A 223 9.88 16.85 18.77
N LYS A 224 10.75 15.85 18.55
CA LYS A 224 12.15 16.08 18.18
C LYS A 224 12.29 16.52 16.72
N ALA A 225 11.50 15.91 15.83
CA ALA A 225 11.57 16.19 14.40
C ALA A 225 10.61 17.28 13.91
N TYR A 226 9.44 17.41 14.55
CA TYR A 226 8.35 18.32 14.11
C TYR A 226 7.90 19.26 15.23
N THR A 227 7.62 20.50 14.87
CA THR A 227 7.18 21.56 15.83
C THR A 227 5.75 21.38 16.30
N LYS A 228 4.98 20.51 15.66
CA LYS A 228 3.60 20.13 15.99
C LYS A 228 3.24 18.81 15.31
N PRO A 229 2.21 18.08 15.78
CA PRO A 229 1.69 16.93 15.06
C PRO A 229 1.38 17.26 13.61
N TRP A 230 1.76 16.38 12.69
CA TRP A 230 1.64 16.56 11.25
C TRP A 230 0.71 15.53 10.65
N ILE A 231 -0.35 15.99 10.00
CA ILE A 231 -1.23 15.13 9.21
C ILE A 231 -0.56 14.89 7.86
N ALA A 232 0.15 13.77 7.75
CA ALA A 232 0.90 13.40 6.54
C ALA A 232 -0.01 12.84 5.43
N ARG A 233 -1.10 12.18 5.80
CA ARG A 233 -2.19 11.77 4.91
C ARG A 233 -3.52 12.23 5.50
N ASN A 234 -4.36 12.85 4.71
CA ASN A 234 -5.66 13.32 5.15
C ASN A 234 -6.75 12.72 4.27
N LYS A 235 -7.51 11.78 4.82
CA LYS A 235 -8.63 11.09 4.15
C LYS A 235 -8.25 10.52 2.78
N LEU A 236 -7.08 9.85 2.72
CA LEU A 236 -6.66 9.15 1.51
C LEU A 236 -7.72 8.10 1.14
N PRO A 237 -8.35 8.18 -0.03
CA PRO A 237 -9.36 7.22 -0.42
C PRO A 237 -8.72 5.89 -0.81
N LEU A 238 -9.20 4.81 -0.20
CA LEU A 238 -8.82 3.43 -0.46
C LEU A 238 -10.04 2.71 -1.03
N ARG A 239 -9.91 2.13 -2.21
CA ARG A 239 -11.00 1.44 -2.90
C ARG A 239 -10.91 -0.05 -2.68
N LEU A 240 -12.04 -0.68 -2.40
CA LEU A 240 -12.13 -2.14 -2.29
C LEU A 240 -11.88 -2.78 -3.67
N MET A 241 -10.95 -3.69 -3.71
CA MET A 241 -10.63 -4.48 -4.89
C MET A 241 -11.53 -5.73 -5.00
N PRO A 242 -11.60 -6.37 -6.18
CA PRO A 242 -12.33 -7.63 -6.33
C PRO A 242 -11.90 -8.70 -5.32
N PRO A 243 -12.81 -9.58 -4.85
CA PRO A 243 -12.51 -10.56 -3.81
C PRO A 243 -11.38 -11.55 -4.14
N ASN A 244 -11.16 -11.79 -5.43
CA ASN A 244 -10.12 -12.69 -5.94
C ASN A 244 -8.81 -11.97 -6.32
N THR A 245 -8.64 -10.72 -5.88
CA THR A 245 -7.41 -9.99 -6.14
C THR A 245 -6.24 -10.66 -5.44
N ASP A 246 -5.25 -11.07 -6.21
CA ASP A 246 -3.97 -11.54 -5.69
C ASP A 246 -3.00 -10.37 -5.52
N LEU A 247 -2.34 -10.31 -4.39
CA LEU A 247 -1.28 -9.34 -4.14
C LEU A 247 0.00 -9.83 -4.81
N MET A 248 0.44 -9.10 -5.84
CA MET A 248 1.69 -9.40 -6.55
C MET A 248 2.88 -9.45 -5.58
N GLU A 249 3.89 -10.19 -5.96
CA GLU A 249 5.14 -10.20 -5.25
C GLU A 249 6.00 -9.01 -5.70
N MET A 250 6.28 -8.11 -4.75
CA MET A 250 7.16 -6.95 -4.93
C MET A 250 8.17 -6.95 -3.79
N ILE A 251 9.34 -7.52 -4.03
CA ILE A 251 10.38 -7.70 -3.00
C ILE A 251 11.65 -7.01 -3.50
N PRO A 252 11.96 -5.79 -3.03
CA PRO A 252 13.25 -5.18 -3.29
C PRO A 252 14.36 -6.02 -2.66
N SER A 253 15.51 -6.09 -3.33
CA SER A 253 16.64 -6.90 -2.90
C SER A 253 17.95 -6.14 -2.98
N ALA A 254 18.94 -6.59 -2.21
CA ALA A 254 20.30 -6.03 -2.29
C ALA A 254 20.90 -6.16 -3.70
N THR A 255 20.52 -7.19 -4.46
CA THR A 255 20.93 -7.38 -5.87
C THR A 255 20.35 -6.30 -6.77
N GLU A 256 19.06 -5.94 -6.57
CA GLU A 256 18.41 -4.86 -7.33
C GLU A 256 19.00 -3.51 -6.95
N ALA A 257 19.24 -3.26 -5.66
CA ALA A 257 19.91 -2.05 -5.19
C ALA A 257 21.32 -1.92 -5.81
N ALA A 258 22.07 -3.01 -5.91
CA ALA A 258 23.38 -3.03 -6.57
C ALA A 258 23.28 -2.79 -8.08
N ALA A 259 22.24 -3.33 -8.74
CA ALA A 259 21.96 -3.08 -10.15
C ALA A 259 21.60 -1.61 -10.40
N TYR A 260 20.73 -1.04 -9.55
CA TYR A 260 20.37 0.37 -9.57
C TYR A 260 21.62 1.27 -9.52
N LYS A 261 22.51 1.03 -8.55
CA LYS A 261 23.77 1.78 -8.44
C LYS A 261 24.64 1.69 -9.70
N LYS A 262 24.72 0.53 -10.35
CA LYS A 262 25.49 0.37 -11.60
C LYS A 262 24.90 1.17 -12.75
N VAL A 263 23.57 1.26 -12.84
CA VAL A 263 22.89 1.97 -13.93
C VAL A 263 23.01 3.47 -13.77
N PHE A 264 22.83 3.97 -12.55
CA PHE A 264 22.71 5.41 -12.26
C PHE A 264 24.02 6.05 -11.79
N ALA A 265 24.97 5.28 -11.25
CA ALA A 265 26.30 5.77 -10.89
C ALA A 265 27.34 5.64 -12.01
N ALA A 266 26.96 5.12 -13.18
CA ALA A 266 27.88 5.09 -14.32
C ALA A 266 28.04 6.52 -14.87
N PRO A 267 29.27 7.08 -14.90
CA PRO A 267 29.48 8.42 -15.45
C PRO A 267 29.08 8.43 -16.94
N GLY A 268 28.19 9.35 -17.27
CA GLY A 268 27.74 9.78 -18.57
C GLY A 268 28.03 8.88 -19.80
N LYS A 269 27.02 8.17 -20.25
CA LYS A 269 26.91 7.82 -21.66
C LYS A 269 25.85 8.67 -22.33
#